data_f3fe2eb35a7e8bbb0e4165efd6d72de6
#
_entry.id   f3fe2eb35a7e8bbb0e4165efd6d72de6
#
_cell.length_a   1.000
_cell.length_b   1.000
_cell.length_c   1.000
_cell.angle_alpha   90.00
_cell.angle_beta   90.00
_cell.angle_gamma   90.00
#
_symmetry.space_group_name_H-M   'P 1'
#
loop_
_entity.id
_entity.type
_entity.pdbx_description
1 polymer ?
#
loop_
_entity_poly.entity_id
_entity_poly.type
_entity_poly.pdbx_seq_one_letter_code
_entity_poly.pdbx_strand_id
1 'polypeptide(L)'
;MTAQQETRPSAATKPARWAADIVTAMREGARLRLDYSVRSLWSVDRTIEDIRREAAPYAAVETVLRGFGAYAGEVIVRQSGGEWWASGGDHWVRTPDGRFWAPVDEARRCYTGDGSLRLLCRDASRR
;
A
#
# COMPACT_ATOMS: atom_id res chain seq x y z
N MET A 1 -26.67 0.06 14.37
CA MET A 1 -26.40 1.43 14.24
C MET A 1 -24.99 1.80 14.54
N THR A 2 -24.60 1.61 15.76
CA THR A 2 -23.26 1.91 16.17
C THR A 2 -22.22 1.07 15.46
N ALA A 3 -22.56 -0.16 15.11
CA ALA A 3 -21.62 -1.05 14.43
C ALA A 3 -21.17 -0.47 13.10
N GLN A 4 -22.06 0.23 12.40
CA GLN A 4 -21.71 0.83 11.12
C GLN A 4 -20.75 1.99 11.27
N GLN A 5 -20.91 2.75 12.34
CA GLN A 5 -20.01 3.86 12.60
C GLN A 5 -18.62 3.37 12.96
N GLU A 6 -18.55 2.21 13.61
CA GLU A 6 -17.28 1.64 14.01
C GLU A 6 -16.54 1.01 12.84
N THR A 7 -17.24 0.57 11.80
CA THR A 7 -16.58 -0.06 10.66
C THR A 7 -15.72 0.91 9.86
N ARG A 8 -16.08 2.19 9.82
CA ARG A 8 -15.30 3.18 9.08
C ARG A 8 -13.92 3.38 9.66
N PRO A 9 -13.77 3.61 10.98
CA PRO A 9 -12.42 3.64 11.56
C PRO A 9 -11.67 2.34 11.33
N SER A 10 -12.39 1.21 11.35
CA SER A 10 -11.77 -0.09 11.14
C SER A 10 -11.16 -0.22 9.74
N ALA A 11 -11.75 0.43 8.75
CA ALA A 11 -11.22 0.36 7.39
C ALA A 11 -9.80 0.90 7.30
N ALA A 12 -9.47 1.91 8.09
CA ALA A 12 -8.12 2.50 8.08
C ALA A 12 -7.17 1.78 9.03
N THR A 13 -7.69 1.08 10.04
CA THR A 13 -6.87 0.53 11.10
C THR A 13 -5.89 -0.53 10.61
N LYS A 14 -6.36 -1.52 9.87
CA LYS A 14 -5.50 -2.59 9.37
C LYS A 14 -4.46 -2.09 8.38
N PRO A 15 -4.85 -1.31 7.35
CA PRO A 15 -3.83 -0.81 6.42
C PRO A 15 -2.78 0.05 7.09
N ALA A 16 -3.17 0.89 8.05
CA ALA A 16 -2.21 1.72 8.76
C ALA A 16 -1.20 0.87 9.52
N ARG A 17 -1.66 -0.22 10.14
CA ARG A 17 -0.79 -1.14 10.85
C ARG A 17 0.14 -1.88 9.89
N TRP A 18 -0.40 -2.39 8.80
CA TRP A 18 0.42 -3.09 7.80
C TRP A 18 1.51 -2.17 7.26
N ALA A 19 1.16 -0.91 7.01
CA ALA A 19 2.14 0.06 6.54
C ALA A 19 3.21 0.32 7.58
N ALA A 20 2.82 0.51 8.83
CA ALA A 20 3.78 0.75 9.91
C ALA A 20 4.72 -0.44 10.10
N ASP A 21 4.18 -1.65 9.99
CA ASP A 21 4.98 -2.86 10.13
C ASP A 21 6.02 -2.97 9.03
N ILE A 22 5.64 -2.66 7.78
CA ILE A 22 6.61 -2.74 6.69
C ILE A 22 7.66 -1.63 6.78
N VAL A 23 7.29 -0.45 7.27
CA VAL A 23 8.25 0.63 7.50
C VAL A 23 9.33 0.16 8.48
N THR A 24 8.90 -0.46 9.58
CA THR A 24 9.82 -0.99 10.58
C THR A 24 10.69 -2.10 10.01
N ALA A 25 10.08 -3.05 9.30
CA ALA A 25 10.81 -4.16 8.74
C ALA A 25 11.87 -3.71 7.74
N MET A 26 11.54 -2.72 6.91
CA MET A 26 12.50 -2.22 5.92
C MET A 26 13.65 -1.46 6.58
N ARG A 27 13.35 -0.70 7.61
CA ARG A 27 14.38 0.03 8.34
C ARG A 27 15.36 -0.92 9.01
N GLU A 28 14.85 -1.98 9.62
CA GLU A 28 15.66 -2.89 10.41
C GLU A 28 16.36 -3.95 9.56
N GLY A 29 15.66 -4.47 8.57
CA GLY A 29 16.19 -5.57 7.76
C GLY A 29 16.95 -5.13 6.53
N ALA A 30 16.45 -4.13 5.82
CA ALA A 30 17.02 -3.70 4.56
C ALA A 30 17.71 -2.33 4.66
N ARG A 31 17.66 -1.71 5.82
CA ARG A 31 18.19 -0.36 6.05
C ARG A 31 17.60 0.65 5.08
N LEU A 32 16.36 0.43 4.70
CA LEU A 32 15.62 1.30 3.79
C LEU A 32 14.65 2.14 4.61
N ARG A 33 14.81 3.45 4.51
CA ARG A 33 13.96 4.38 5.25
C ARG A 33 12.78 4.80 4.38
N LEU A 34 11.58 4.41 4.81
CA LEU A 34 10.35 4.77 4.14
C LEU A 34 9.67 5.89 4.94
N ASP A 35 9.53 7.05 4.33
CA ASP A 35 9.08 8.27 5.01
C ASP A 35 7.70 8.75 4.54
N TYR A 36 6.95 7.89 3.86
CA TYR A 36 5.62 8.17 3.33
C TYR A 36 5.60 9.26 2.24
N SER A 37 6.74 9.56 1.65
CA SER A 37 6.79 10.45 0.50
C SER A 37 6.48 9.66 -0.77
N VAL A 38 5.98 10.36 -1.79
CA VAL A 38 5.77 9.74 -3.11
C VAL A 38 7.10 9.23 -3.64
N ARG A 39 8.17 9.97 -3.38
CA ARG A 39 9.50 9.62 -3.85
C ARG A 39 9.97 8.27 -3.31
N SER A 40 9.58 7.92 -2.07
CA SER A 40 10.00 6.65 -1.48
C SER A 40 9.46 5.45 -2.24
N LEU A 41 8.42 5.64 -3.06
CA LEU A 41 7.83 4.53 -3.80
C LEU A 41 8.74 4.02 -4.92
N TRP A 42 9.73 4.80 -5.35
CA TRP A 42 10.77 4.28 -6.23
C TRP A 42 11.51 3.12 -5.57
N SER A 43 11.85 3.30 -4.29
CA SER A 43 12.55 2.26 -3.54
C SER A 43 11.65 1.06 -3.30
N VAL A 44 10.36 1.29 -3.06
CA VAL A 44 9.41 0.21 -2.86
C VAL A 44 9.28 -0.64 -4.13
N ASP A 45 9.09 0.01 -5.28
CA ASP A 45 8.98 -0.72 -6.55
C ASP A 45 10.24 -1.53 -6.81
N ARG A 46 11.41 -0.96 -6.54
CA ARG A 46 12.68 -1.65 -6.73
C ARG A 46 12.80 -2.86 -5.79
N THR A 47 12.38 -2.68 -4.54
CA THR A 47 12.44 -3.77 -3.57
C THR A 47 11.56 -4.93 -4.00
N ILE A 48 10.35 -4.64 -4.50
CA ILE A 48 9.45 -5.70 -4.98
C ILE A 48 10.09 -6.42 -6.17
N GLU A 49 10.74 -5.68 -7.06
CA GLU A 49 11.42 -6.28 -8.20
C GLU A 49 12.55 -7.20 -7.75
N ASP A 50 13.32 -6.78 -6.74
CA ASP A 50 14.38 -7.61 -6.20
C ASP A 50 13.83 -8.90 -5.59
N ILE A 51 12.73 -8.79 -4.84
CA ILE A 51 12.09 -9.97 -4.25
C ILE A 51 11.60 -10.90 -5.34
N ARG A 52 11.06 -10.35 -6.43
CA ARG A 52 10.59 -11.16 -7.56
C ARG A 52 11.73 -11.95 -8.18
N ARG A 53 12.90 -11.33 -8.30
CA ARG A 53 14.06 -12.00 -8.89
C ARG A 53 14.59 -13.13 -8.01
N GLU A 54 14.39 -13.03 -6.71
CA GLU A 54 14.79 -14.09 -5.78
C GLU A 54 13.91 -15.32 -5.90
N ALA A 55 12.77 -15.18 -6.57
CA ALA A 55 11.84 -16.28 -6.84
C ALA A 55 11.35 -16.98 -5.58
N ALA A 56 11.19 -16.24 -4.48
CA ALA A 56 10.62 -16.80 -3.26
C ALA A 56 9.18 -17.24 -3.51
N PRO A 57 8.72 -18.27 -2.82
CA PRO A 57 7.31 -18.71 -2.97
C PRO A 57 6.36 -17.56 -2.66
N TYR A 58 5.27 -17.47 -3.43
CA TYR A 58 4.32 -16.38 -3.25
C TYR A 58 3.82 -16.28 -1.80
N ALA A 59 3.57 -17.43 -1.17
CA ALA A 59 3.08 -17.46 0.20
C ALA A 59 4.04 -16.75 1.16
N ALA A 60 5.35 -16.79 0.86
CA ALA A 60 6.35 -16.15 1.71
C ALA A 60 6.38 -14.65 1.53
N VAL A 61 5.96 -14.14 0.36
CA VAL A 61 6.04 -12.71 0.08
C VAL A 61 4.70 -11.99 0.21
N GLU A 62 3.61 -12.71 0.35
CA GLU A 62 2.27 -12.11 0.38
C GLU A 62 2.14 -11.04 1.47
N THR A 63 2.63 -11.31 2.67
CA THR A 63 2.56 -10.36 3.78
C THR A 63 3.35 -9.09 3.47
N VAL A 64 4.50 -9.25 2.83
CA VAL A 64 5.34 -8.11 2.45
C VAL A 64 4.65 -7.28 1.38
N LEU A 65 4.06 -7.94 0.38
CA LEU A 65 3.33 -7.22 -0.67
C LEU A 65 2.14 -6.46 -0.12
N ARG A 66 1.41 -7.08 0.82
CA ARG A 66 0.30 -6.41 1.48
C ARG A 66 0.79 -5.17 2.22
N GLY A 67 1.91 -5.30 2.90
CA GLY A 67 2.52 -4.18 3.61
C GLY A 67 2.90 -3.04 2.68
N PHE A 68 3.54 -3.36 1.57
CA PHE A 68 3.92 -2.33 0.60
C PHE A 68 2.70 -1.69 -0.05
N GLY A 69 1.66 -2.48 -0.34
CA GLY A 69 0.42 -1.93 -0.87
C GLY A 69 -0.25 -1.00 0.11
N ALA A 70 -0.31 -1.40 1.39
CA ALA A 70 -0.88 -0.55 2.43
C ALA A 70 -0.04 0.73 2.60
N TYR A 71 1.27 0.61 2.51
CA TYR A 71 2.15 1.77 2.58
C TYR A 71 1.82 2.76 1.44
N ALA A 72 1.71 2.27 0.21
CA ALA A 72 1.37 3.13 -0.91
C ALA A 72 -0.01 3.77 -0.72
N GLY A 73 -0.96 3.02 -0.18
CA GLY A 73 -2.28 3.57 0.14
C GLY A 73 -2.21 4.69 1.15
N GLU A 74 -1.35 4.54 2.18
CA GLU A 74 -1.14 5.61 3.16
C GLU A 74 -0.52 6.84 2.51
N VAL A 75 0.37 6.66 1.54
CA VAL A 75 0.93 7.77 0.79
C VAL A 75 -0.19 8.51 0.03
N ILE A 76 -1.08 7.77 -0.64
CA ILE A 76 -2.21 8.37 -1.34
C ILE A 76 -3.08 9.17 -0.37
N VAL A 77 -3.41 8.58 0.78
CA VAL A 77 -4.25 9.24 1.78
C VAL A 77 -3.61 10.55 2.22
N ARG A 78 -2.32 10.53 2.49
CA ARG A 78 -1.61 11.73 2.98
C ARG A 78 -1.47 12.80 1.91
N GLN A 79 -1.28 12.39 0.66
CA GLN A 79 -1.05 13.34 -0.43
C GLN A 79 -2.36 13.92 -0.98
N SER A 80 -3.43 13.14 -0.99
CA SER A 80 -4.67 13.53 -1.65
C SER A 80 -5.80 13.88 -0.71
N GLY A 81 -5.69 13.51 0.56
CA GLY A 81 -6.80 13.64 1.50
C GLY A 81 -7.82 12.53 1.35
N GLY A 82 -7.45 11.44 0.72
CA GLY A 82 -8.34 10.29 0.57
C GLY A 82 -8.55 9.53 1.86
N GLU A 83 -9.39 8.51 1.79
CA GLU A 83 -9.70 7.69 2.94
C GLU A 83 -9.79 6.22 2.55
N TRP A 84 -9.52 5.36 3.52
CA TRP A 84 -9.59 3.92 3.30
C TRP A 84 -11.04 3.44 3.32
N TRP A 85 -11.32 2.48 2.46
CA TRP A 85 -12.59 1.74 2.42
C TRP A 85 -12.29 0.27 2.49
N ALA A 86 -13.18 -0.50 3.09
CA ALA A 86 -13.02 -1.95 3.23
C ALA A 86 -14.32 -2.65 2.92
N SER A 87 -14.22 -3.79 2.23
CA SER A 87 -15.37 -4.63 1.94
C SER A 87 -14.87 -6.04 1.64
N GLY A 88 -15.46 -7.03 2.31
CA GLY A 88 -15.14 -8.43 2.02
C GLY A 88 -13.68 -8.80 2.21
N GLY A 89 -12.99 -8.13 3.11
CA GLY A 89 -11.57 -8.38 3.34
C GLY A 89 -10.64 -7.59 2.45
N ASP A 90 -11.17 -6.90 1.44
CA ASP A 90 -10.36 -6.07 0.55
C ASP A 90 -10.36 -4.63 1.04
N HIS A 91 -9.32 -3.91 0.68
CA HIS A 91 -9.14 -2.52 1.09
C HIS A 91 -8.82 -1.66 -0.13
N TRP A 92 -9.48 -0.49 -0.20
CA TRP A 92 -9.28 0.49 -1.26
C TRP A 92 -9.09 1.86 -0.65
N VAL A 93 -8.48 2.77 -1.42
CA VAL A 93 -8.43 4.18 -1.06
C VAL A 93 -9.38 4.93 -1.99
N ARG A 94 -10.28 5.72 -1.42
CA ARG A 94 -11.13 6.61 -2.19
C ARG A 94 -10.55 8.01 -2.12
N THR A 95 -10.23 8.59 -3.26
CA THR A 95 -9.72 9.96 -3.31
C THR A 95 -10.88 10.95 -3.39
N PRO A 96 -10.64 12.24 -3.06
CA PRO A 96 -11.72 13.22 -3.02
C PRO A 96 -12.49 13.38 -4.34
N ASP A 97 -11.89 13.04 -5.45
CA ASP A 97 -12.57 13.09 -6.75
C ASP A 97 -13.53 11.92 -6.96
N GLY A 98 -13.68 11.06 -5.96
CA GLY A 98 -14.62 9.94 -6.02
C GLY A 98 -14.06 8.67 -6.63
N ARG A 99 -12.79 8.66 -7.03
CA ARG A 99 -12.18 7.49 -7.63
C ARG A 99 -11.66 6.56 -6.56
N PHE A 100 -11.65 5.26 -6.90
CA PHE A 100 -11.14 4.22 -6.01
C PHE A 100 -9.84 3.66 -6.55
N TRP A 101 -8.92 3.36 -5.65
CA TRP A 101 -7.59 2.86 -5.97
C TRP A 101 -7.32 1.63 -5.13
N ALA A 102 -6.69 0.61 -5.71
CA ALA A 102 -6.44 -0.66 -5.06
C ALA A 102 -4.93 -0.88 -4.90
N PRO A 103 -4.30 -0.21 -3.93
CA PRO A 103 -2.83 -0.27 -3.81
C PRO A 103 -2.31 -1.65 -3.39
N VAL A 104 -3.08 -2.41 -2.61
CA VAL A 104 -2.64 -3.75 -2.24
C VAL A 104 -2.62 -4.66 -3.47
N ASP A 105 -3.66 -4.59 -4.30
CA ASP A 105 -3.68 -5.35 -5.54
C ASP A 105 -2.57 -4.89 -6.49
N GLU A 106 -2.28 -3.60 -6.51
CA GLU A 106 -1.21 -3.09 -7.35
C GLU A 106 0.16 -3.63 -6.90
N ALA A 107 0.38 -3.78 -5.59
CA ALA A 107 1.61 -4.38 -5.11
C ALA A 107 1.77 -5.81 -5.62
N ARG A 108 0.66 -6.56 -5.64
CA ARG A 108 0.69 -7.91 -6.20
C ARG A 108 1.00 -7.89 -7.69
N ARG A 109 0.48 -6.92 -8.42
CA ARG A 109 0.78 -6.77 -9.84
C ARG A 109 2.24 -6.38 -10.06
N CYS A 110 2.82 -5.59 -9.17
CA CYS A 110 4.25 -5.31 -9.22
C CYS A 110 5.06 -6.59 -9.15
N TYR A 111 4.66 -7.49 -8.27
CA TYR A 111 5.35 -8.75 -8.10
C TYR A 111 5.26 -9.63 -9.35
N THR A 112 4.20 -9.52 -10.11
CA THR A 112 4.06 -10.26 -11.38
C THR A 112 4.69 -9.53 -12.55
N GLY A 113 5.19 -8.31 -12.33
CA GLY A 113 5.86 -7.55 -13.36
C GLY A 113 4.99 -6.55 -14.12
N ASP A 114 3.73 -6.41 -13.72
CA ASP A 114 2.76 -5.60 -14.48
C ASP A 114 2.31 -4.34 -13.76
N GLY A 115 2.88 -4.02 -12.60
CA GLY A 115 2.40 -2.89 -11.83
C GLY A 115 3.50 -1.96 -11.37
N SER A 116 3.09 -0.83 -10.81
CA SER A 116 4.01 0.14 -10.22
C SER A 116 3.26 0.94 -9.17
N LEU A 117 3.70 0.84 -7.93
CA LEU A 117 3.09 1.61 -6.84
C LEU A 117 3.41 3.09 -7.00
N ARG A 118 4.59 3.41 -7.54
CA ARG A 118 4.94 4.80 -7.80
C ARG A 118 3.99 5.44 -8.79
N LEU A 119 3.71 4.75 -9.88
CA LEU A 119 2.80 5.28 -10.90
C LEU A 119 1.37 5.37 -10.39
N LEU A 120 0.94 4.38 -9.61
CA LEU A 120 -0.39 4.41 -9.01
C LEU A 120 -0.56 5.66 -8.15
N CYS A 121 0.41 5.93 -7.28
CA CYS A 121 0.32 7.07 -6.38
C CYS A 121 0.41 8.39 -7.13
N ARG A 122 1.21 8.43 -8.20
CA ARG A 122 1.27 9.61 -9.06
C ARG A 122 -0.12 9.90 -9.63
N ASP A 123 -0.77 8.88 -10.17
CA ASP A 123 -2.07 9.06 -10.79
C ASP A 123 -3.14 9.42 -9.77
N ALA A 124 -3.10 8.79 -8.60
CA ALA A 124 -4.07 9.05 -7.55
C ALA A 124 -3.92 10.44 -6.94
N SER A 125 -2.72 11.01 -7.00
CA SER A 125 -2.45 12.35 -6.45
C SER A 125 -2.65 13.46 -7.46
N ARG A 126 -2.98 13.12 -8.68
CA ARG A 126 -3.21 14.10 -9.73
C ARG A 126 -4.54 14.80 -9.52
N ARG A 127 -4.55 16.08 -9.83
CA ARG A 127 -5.76 16.88 -9.73
C ARG A 127 -6.21 17.39 -11.07
#